data_698191bfe54ebdef1d1ae3194f964f7b
#
_entry.id   698191bfe54ebdef1d1ae3194f964f7b
#
_cell.length_a   1.000
_cell.length_b   1.000
_cell.length_c   1.000
_cell.angle_alpha   90.00
_cell.angle_beta   90.00
_cell.angle_gamma   90.00
#
_symmetry.space_group_name_H-M   'P 1'
#
loop_
_entity.id
_entity.type
_entity.pdbx_description
1 polymer ?
#
loop_
_entity_poly.entity_id
_entity_poly.type
_entity_poly.pdbx_seq_one_letter_code
_entity_poly.pdbx_strand_id
1 'polypeptide(L)'
;MLKIGCHLSSSKGYLAMGKEAVKIGANTFQFFTRNPRGGKAKPLDLEDMAAYRAFAQEHGLFPILAHAPYTLNACAADEGLRTFARETMADDLARLENIPGSLYNFHPGSHVKQGAETGIALIAEHLNAILTPEQSTTVLLETMAGKGSEVGRSFEEIRAILDRVEHSEKLGVCLDTCHVSDGGYDIVGDLDGVLEEFDKAIGLGRLMAVHLNDSMNPLGSHKDRHQKLGEGTLGLEALTRIINHPALWELPFYLETPNDLAGYAREIAMMKEAYQG
;
A
#
# COMPACT_ATOMS: atom_id res chain seq x y z
N MET A 1 11.31 -0.32 -17.39
CA MET A 1 10.68 1.02 -17.19
C MET A 1 10.10 1.07 -15.78
N LEU A 2 10.43 2.11 -14.99
CA LEU A 2 9.91 2.30 -13.63
C LEU A 2 8.37 2.42 -13.63
N LYS A 3 7.69 1.56 -12.85
CA LYS A 3 6.25 1.68 -12.58
C LYS A 3 6.08 2.60 -11.36
N ILE A 4 5.67 3.84 -11.59
CA ILE A 4 5.56 4.83 -10.52
C ILE A 4 4.32 5.70 -10.69
N GLY A 5 3.66 5.98 -9.59
CA GLY A 5 2.51 6.87 -9.49
C GLY A 5 2.36 7.47 -8.11
N CYS A 6 1.23 8.11 -7.86
CA CYS A 6 0.96 8.75 -6.59
C CYS A 6 -0.50 8.57 -6.17
N HIS A 7 -0.83 9.04 -4.97
CA HIS A 7 -2.19 9.03 -4.46
C HIS A 7 -3.05 10.10 -5.16
N LEU A 8 -4.10 9.66 -5.88
CA LEU A 8 -5.02 10.51 -6.62
C LEU A 8 -6.41 10.56 -5.98
N SER A 9 -7.13 11.63 -6.23
CA SER A 9 -8.51 11.79 -5.74
C SER A 9 -9.49 11.02 -6.62
N SER A 10 -10.24 10.09 -6.04
CA SER A 10 -11.32 9.35 -6.71
C SER A 10 -12.62 10.16 -6.89
N SER A 11 -12.62 11.44 -6.56
CA SER A 11 -13.84 12.29 -6.57
C SER A 11 -14.48 12.44 -7.94
N LYS A 12 -13.72 12.34 -9.03
CA LYS A 12 -14.18 12.49 -10.42
C LYS A 12 -14.28 11.17 -11.20
N GLY A 13 -14.10 10.02 -10.53
CA GLY A 13 -14.18 8.70 -11.15
C GLY A 13 -12.83 8.15 -11.62
N TYR A 14 -12.87 6.90 -12.11
CA TYR A 14 -11.67 6.14 -12.49
C TYR A 14 -11.00 6.66 -13.75
N LEU A 15 -11.78 6.96 -14.80
CA LEU A 15 -11.24 7.53 -16.04
C LEU A 15 -10.54 8.88 -15.80
N ALA A 16 -11.10 9.69 -14.90
CA ALA A 16 -10.49 10.97 -14.56
C ALA A 16 -9.14 10.78 -13.82
N MET A 17 -9.05 9.81 -12.89
CA MET A 17 -7.78 9.44 -12.26
C MET A 17 -6.75 8.95 -13.28
N GLY A 18 -7.14 8.07 -14.21
CA GLY A 18 -6.26 7.58 -15.26
C GLY A 18 -5.69 8.72 -16.13
N LYS A 19 -6.55 9.65 -16.58
CA LYS A 19 -6.13 10.83 -17.33
C LYS A 19 -5.21 11.75 -16.55
N GLU A 20 -5.46 11.91 -15.25
CA GLU A 20 -4.62 12.71 -14.37
C GLU A 20 -3.25 12.05 -14.15
N ALA A 21 -3.21 10.72 -13.95
CA ALA A 21 -1.98 9.95 -13.86
C ALA A 21 -1.09 10.17 -15.11
N VAL A 22 -1.64 9.96 -16.32
CA VAL A 22 -0.91 10.19 -17.57
C VAL A 22 -0.41 11.64 -17.67
N LYS A 23 -1.24 12.61 -17.32
CA LYS A 23 -0.90 14.04 -17.38
C LYS A 23 0.30 14.41 -16.52
N ILE A 24 0.45 13.80 -15.32
CA ILE A 24 1.58 14.03 -14.43
C ILE A 24 2.76 13.09 -14.68
N GLY A 25 2.72 12.30 -15.76
CA GLY A 25 3.78 11.38 -16.13
C GLY A 25 3.80 10.07 -15.35
N ALA A 26 2.76 9.74 -14.58
CA ALA A 26 2.61 8.46 -13.91
C ALA A 26 2.18 7.36 -14.88
N ASN A 27 2.50 6.10 -14.57
CA ASN A 27 2.04 4.90 -15.28
C ASN A 27 1.34 3.88 -14.35
N THR A 28 1.09 4.28 -13.14
CA THR A 28 0.19 3.67 -12.15
C THR A 28 -0.32 4.75 -11.21
N PHE A 29 -1.24 4.43 -10.31
CA PHE A 29 -1.67 5.33 -9.25
C PHE A 29 -2.33 4.57 -8.09
N GLN A 30 -2.42 5.25 -6.95
CA GLN A 30 -3.15 4.82 -5.78
C GLN A 30 -4.34 5.75 -5.53
N PHE A 31 -5.38 5.25 -4.86
CA PHE A 31 -6.54 6.04 -4.48
C PHE A 31 -7.27 5.43 -3.28
N PHE A 32 -8.04 6.24 -2.55
CA PHE A 32 -8.98 5.70 -1.57
C PHE A 32 -10.29 5.27 -2.25
N THR A 33 -10.75 4.04 -1.92
CA THR A 33 -12.01 3.48 -2.43
C THR A 33 -13.23 4.33 -2.03
N ARG A 34 -13.12 5.01 -0.88
CA ARG A 34 -14.14 5.87 -0.28
C ARG A 34 -13.49 6.98 0.55
N ASN A 35 -14.29 7.83 1.18
CA ASN A 35 -13.74 8.82 2.10
C ASN A 35 -12.88 8.12 3.17
N PRO A 36 -11.57 8.47 3.29
CA PRO A 36 -10.64 7.81 4.20
C PRO A 36 -11.00 7.97 5.68
N ARG A 37 -11.93 8.86 6.02
CA ARG A 37 -12.48 9.02 7.37
C ARG A 37 -13.73 8.18 7.62
N GLY A 38 -13.99 7.14 6.83
CA GLY A 38 -15.05 6.17 7.06
C GLY A 38 -16.43 6.61 6.54
N GLY A 39 -16.52 7.02 5.30
CA GLY A 39 -17.78 7.36 4.66
C GLY A 39 -18.38 6.23 3.83
N LYS A 40 -19.64 6.41 3.40
CA LYS A 40 -20.24 5.56 2.38
C LYS A 40 -19.46 5.70 1.07
N ALA A 41 -19.25 4.58 0.37
CA ALA A 41 -18.76 4.62 -0.99
C ALA A 41 -19.80 5.28 -1.90
N LYS A 42 -19.34 5.95 -2.96
CA LYS A 42 -20.23 6.42 -4.03
C LYS A 42 -20.87 5.23 -4.73
N PRO A 43 -22.04 5.38 -5.35
CA PRO A 43 -22.57 4.36 -6.25
C PRO A 43 -21.52 3.95 -7.30
N LEU A 44 -21.48 2.67 -7.67
CA LEU A 44 -20.62 2.21 -8.75
C LEU A 44 -21.06 2.83 -10.07
N ASP A 45 -20.09 3.37 -10.79
CA ASP A 45 -20.25 3.82 -12.16
C ASP A 45 -19.54 2.83 -13.09
N LEU A 46 -20.27 1.83 -13.54
CA LEU A 46 -19.73 0.75 -14.39
C LEU A 46 -19.27 1.24 -15.75
N GLU A 47 -19.90 2.31 -16.28
CA GLU A 47 -19.50 2.93 -17.54
C GLU A 47 -18.15 3.64 -17.40
N ASP A 48 -17.96 4.41 -16.34
CA ASP A 48 -16.67 5.06 -16.03
C ASP A 48 -15.56 4.02 -15.80
N MET A 49 -15.85 2.93 -15.08
CA MET A 49 -14.88 1.86 -14.86
C MET A 49 -14.53 1.12 -16.17
N ALA A 50 -15.51 0.90 -17.05
CA ALA A 50 -15.26 0.30 -18.37
C ALA A 50 -14.43 1.24 -19.26
N ALA A 51 -14.74 2.52 -19.26
CA ALA A 51 -13.97 3.54 -19.99
C ALA A 51 -12.54 3.65 -19.44
N TYR A 52 -12.36 3.57 -18.11
CA TYR A 52 -11.04 3.52 -17.50
C TYR A 52 -10.25 2.29 -17.96
N ARG A 53 -10.85 1.07 -17.96
CA ARG A 53 -10.12 -0.14 -18.41
C ARG A 53 -9.58 -0.02 -19.83
N ALA A 54 -10.41 0.51 -20.75
CA ALA A 54 -9.98 0.75 -22.12
C ALA A 54 -8.81 1.76 -22.18
N PHE A 55 -8.93 2.87 -21.45
CA PHE A 55 -7.89 3.89 -21.34
C PHE A 55 -6.60 3.35 -20.69
N ALA A 56 -6.73 2.56 -19.62
CA ALA A 56 -5.60 1.96 -18.93
C ALA A 56 -4.83 0.97 -19.82
N GLN A 57 -5.54 0.18 -20.63
CA GLN A 57 -4.92 -0.72 -21.60
C GLN A 57 -4.13 0.05 -22.66
N GLU A 58 -4.68 1.15 -23.19
CA GLU A 58 -4.03 1.99 -24.19
C GLU A 58 -2.75 2.68 -23.64
N HIS A 59 -2.78 3.09 -22.36
CA HIS A 59 -1.71 3.87 -21.75
C HIS A 59 -0.79 3.06 -20.81
N GLY A 60 -1.01 1.76 -20.66
CA GLY A 60 -0.20 0.91 -19.77
C GLY A 60 -0.29 1.28 -18.30
N LEU A 61 -1.49 1.69 -17.83
CA LEU A 61 -1.74 2.10 -16.45
C LEU A 61 -2.11 0.89 -15.58
N PHE A 62 -1.14 0.05 -15.22
CA PHE A 62 -1.42 -1.14 -14.41
C PHE A 62 -0.19 -1.65 -13.64
N PRO A 63 -0.36 -2.28 -12.44
CA PRO A 63 -1.59 -2.37 -11.62
C PRO A 63 -1.92 -1.05 -10.95
N ILE A 64 -3.21 -0.79 -10.65
CA ILE A 64 -3.60 0.29 -9.73
C ILE A 64 -3.76 -0.26 -8.32
N LEU A 65 -3.56 0.60 -7.35
CA LEU A 65 -3.68 0.25 -5.94
C LEU A 65 -4.82 1.04 -5.29
N ALA A 66 -5.81 0.32 -4.80
CA ALA A 66 -6.85 0.89 -3.95
C ALA A 66 -6.40 0.81 -2.49
N HIS A 67 -6.43 1.91 -1.75
CA HIS A 67 -6.10 1.92 -0.34
C HIS A 67 -7.36 1.93 0.50
N ALA A 68 -7.43 1.05 1.49
CA ALA A 68 -8.49 1.05 2.49
C ALA A 68 -8.50 2.36 3.29
N PRO A 69 -9.66 2.82 3.77
CA PRO A 69 -9.68 3.93 4.71
C PRO A 69 -8.78 3.66 5.92
N TYR A 70 -7.87 4.57 6.23
CA TYR A 70 -6.92 4.41 7.35
C TYR A 70 -7.59 4.40 8.74
N THR A 71 -8.89 4.69 8.80
CA THR A 71 -9.69 4.57 10.02
C THR A 71 -10.20 3.16 10.30
N LEU A 72 -10.07 2.23 9.36
CA LEU A 72 -10.43 0.83 9.57
C LEU A 72 -9.43 0.17 10.53
N ASN A 73 -9.95 -0.66 11.40
CA ASN A 73 -9.13 -1.43 12.34
C ASN A 73 -9.67 -2.85 12.48
N ALA A 74 -9.08 -3.77 11.72
CA ALA A 74 -9.48 -5.18 11.70
C ALA A 74 -9.27 -5.90 13.05
N CYS A 75 -8.42 -5.37 13.92
CA CYS A 75 -8.12 -5.94 15.22
C CYS A 75 -8.55 -5.04 16.41
N ALA A 76 -9.48 -4.13 16.20
CA ALA A 76 -10.04 -3.32 17.29
C ALA A 76 -10.59 -4.18 18.42
N ALA A 77 -10.50 -3.69 19.67
CA ALA A 77 -11.13 -4.35 20.83
C ALA A 77 -12.67 -4.35 20.71
N ASP A 78 -13.23 -3.30 20.13
CA ASP A 78 -14.66 -3.15 19.88
C ASP A 78 -15.09 -4.00 18.66
N GLU A 79 -16.07 -4.89 18.87
CA GLU A 79 -16.59 -5.78 17.82
C GLU A 79 -17.32 -5.01 16.71
N GLY A 80 -18.01 -3.91 17.05
CA GLY A 80 -18.69 -3.09 16.07
C GLY A 80 -17.71 -2.44 15.09
N LEU A 81 -16.53 -2.01 15.57
CA LEU A 81 -15.47 -1.49 14.71
C LEU A 81 -14.88 -2.59 13.81
N ARG A 82 -14.70 -3.82 14.31
CA ARG A 82 -14.25 -4.94 13.48
C ARG A 82 -15.27 -5.32 12.41
N THR A 83 -16.55 -5.36 12.78
CA THR A 83 -17.64 -5.64 11.84
C THR A 83 -17.71 -4.57 10.75
N PHE A 84 -17.62 -3.30 11.14
CA PHE A 84 -17.57 -2.19 10.17
C PHE A 84 -16.37 -2.29 9.22
N ALA A 85 -15.19 -2.64 9.73
CA ALA A 85 -14.01 -2.86 8.91
C ALA A 85 -14.23 -4.00 7.92
N ARG A 86 -14.80 -5.13 8.38
CA ARG A 86 -15.11 -6.31 7.56
C ARG A 86 -16.08 -6.00 6.42
N GLU A 87 -17.21 -5.38 6.73
CA GLU A 87 -18.21 -5.00 5.72
C GLU A 87 -17.65 -4.01 4.71
N THR A 88 -16.85 -3.05 5.18
CA THR A 88 -16.21 -2.04 4.33
C THR A 88 -15.21 -2.65 3.36
N MET A 89 -14.31 -3.51 3.85
CA MET A 89 -13.30 -4.15 3.00
C MET A 89 -13.94 -5.14 2.03
N ALA A 90 -14.96 -5.90 2.43
CA ALA A 90 -15.69 -6.79 1.56
C ALA A 90 -16.40 -6.02 0.41
N ASP A 91 -17.03 -4.88 0.70
CA ASP A 91 -17.63 -4.02 -0.34
C ASP A 91 -16.55 -3.42 -1.27
N ASP A 92 -15.40 -3.01 -0.74
CA ASP A 92 -14.29 -2.50 -1.56
C ASP A 92 -13.74 -3.56 -2.50
N LEU A 93 -13.52 -4.79 -2.03
CA LEU A 93 -13.06 -5.91 -2.86
C LEU A 93 -14.07 -6.24 -3.96
N ALA A 94 -15.36 -6.34 -3.62
CA ALA A 94 -16.41 -6.58 -4.62
C ALA A 94 -16.46 -5.49 -5.71
N ARG A 95 -16.18 -4.23 -5.36
CA ARG A 95 -16.08 -3.13 -6.32
C ARG A 95 -14.88 -3.27 -7.24
N LEU A 96 -13.72 -3.67 -6.70
CA LEU A 96 -12.47 -3.81 -7.44
C LEU A 96 -12.51 -4.97 -8.45
N GLU A 97 -13.38 -5.97 -8.28
CA GLU A 97 -13.57 -7.02 -9.29
C GLU A 97 -14.07 -6.46 -10.66
N ASN A 98 -14.52 -5.20 -10.70
CA ASN A 98 -14.78 -4.51 -11.97
C ASN A 98 -13.51 -3.96 -12.64
N ILE A 99 -12.35 -4.02 -11.97
CA ILE A 99 -11.03 -3.69 -12.52
C ILE A 99 -10.07 -4.82 -12.14
N PRO A 100 -10.18 -5.98 -12.81
CA PRO A 100 -9.41 -7.18 -12.47
C PRO A 100 -7.89 -6.95 -12.42
N GLY A 101 -7.20 -7.58 -11.47
CA GLY A 101 -5.77 -7.44 -11.29
C GLY A 101 -5.35 -6.19 -10.50
N SER A 102 -6.31 -5.43 -9.94
CA SER A 102 -6.03 -4.36 -8.99
C SER A 102 -5.41 -4.90 -7.70
N LEU A 103 -4.65 -4.04 -7.02
CA LEU A 103 -4.15 -4.28 -5.67
C LEU A 103 -5.05 -3.56 -4.66
N TYR A 104 -5.21 -4.14 -3.47
CA TYR A 104 -5.94 -3.52 -2.37
C TYR A 104 -5.08 -3.51 -1.13
N ASN A 105 -4.57 -2.36 -0.72
CA ASN A 105 -3.70 -2.18 0.42
C ASN A 105 -4.47 -1.75 1.66
N PHE A 106 -4.08 -2.26 2.83
CA PHE A 106 -4.64 -1.81 4.10
C PHE A 106 -3.61 -1.86 5.23
N HIS A 107 -3.78 -0.96 6.20
CA HIS A 107 -3.06 -1.04 7.47
C HIS A 107 -3.64 -2.22 8.30
N PRO A 108 -2.84 -3.17 8.76
CA PRO A 108 -3.33 -4.33 9.52
C PRO A 108 -4.20 -3.93 10.74
N GLY A 109 -3.85 -2.82 11.37
CA GLY A 109 -4.63 -2.24 12.47
C GLY A 109 -3.85 -2.08 13.77
N SER A 110 -4.57 -1.79 14.84
CA SER A 110 -4.00 -1.56 16.17
C SER A 110 -4.75 -2.40 17.20
N HIS A 111 -4.00 -3.21 17.95
CA HIS A 111 -4.57 -4.15 18.93
C HIS A 111 -5.07 -3.50 20.23
N VAL A 112 -4.83 -2.22 20.44
CA VAL A 112 -5.35 -1.40 21.57
C VAL A 112 -5.31 -2.15 22.91
N LYS A 113 -4.10 -2.48 23.39
CA LYS A 113 -3.81 -3.18 24.67
C LYS A 113 -4.24 -4.66 24.76
N GLN A 114 -4.79 -5.27 23.69
CA GLN A 114 -5.14 -6.70 23.68
C GLN A 114 -3.91 -7.62 23.51
N GLY A 115 -2.76 -7.04 23.08
CA GLY A 115 -1.55 -7.77 22.72
C GLY A 115 -1.46 -8.08 21.22
N ALA A 116 -0.24 -8.12 20.70
CA ALA A 116 0.02 -8.33 19.26
C ALA A 116 -0.54 -9.68 18.78
N GLU A 117 -0.39 -10.74 19.56
CA GLU A 117 -0.89 -12.08 19.23
C GLU A 117 -2.41 -12.11 19.02
N THR A 118 -3.17 -11.42 19.91
CA THR A 118 -4.63 -11.26 19.74
C THR A 118 -4.94 -10.43 18.47
N GLY A 119 -4.17 -9.36 18.23
CA GLY A 119 -4.33 -8.53 17.03
C GLY A 119 -4.11 -9.33 15.76
N ILE A 120 -3.05 -10.12 15.68
CA ILE A 120 -2.73 -11.02 14.57
C ILE A 120 -3.87 -12.02 14.31
N ALA A 121 -4.39 -12.66 15.37
CA ALA A 121 -5.49 -13.61 15.25
C ALA A 121 -6.77 -12.96 14.71
N LEU A 122 -7.12 -11.78 15.19
CA LEU A 122 -8.30 -11.02 14.74
C LEU A 122 -8.17 -10.55 13.29
N ILE A 123 -6.97 -10.13 12.86
CA ILE A 123 -6.72 -9.75 11.46
C ILE A 123 -6.85 -10.96 10.55
N ALA A 124 -6.30 -12.11 10.93
CA ALA A 124 -6.43 -13.34 10.16
C ALA A 124 -7.89 -13.82 10.07
N GLU A 125 -8.65 -13.77 11.16
CA GLU A 125 -10.09 -14.06 11.17
C GLU A 125 -10.85 -13.12 10.21
N HIS A 126 -10.52 -11.82 10.25
CA HIS A 126 -11.12 -10.83 9.36
C HIS A 126 -10.86 -11.17 7.88
N LEU A 127 -9.59 -11.47 7.53
CA LEU A 127 -9.21 -11.82 6.17
C LEU A 127 -9.87 -13.13 5.70
N ASN A 128 -9.92 -14.16 6.56
CA ASN A 128 -10.61 -15.42 6.25
C ASN A 128 -12.12 -15.23 6.00
N ALA A 129 -12.72 -14.20 6.58
CA ALA A 129 -14.14 -13.91 6.39
C ALA A 129 -14.46 -13.18 5.08
N ILE A 130 -13.46 -12.51 4.44
CA ILE A 130 -13.70 -11.65 3.25
C ILE A 130 -13.00 -12.13 1.98
N LEU A 131 -11.94 -12.95 2.09
CA LEU A 131 -11.23 -13.46 0.92
C LEU A 131 -11.96 -14.65 0.31
N THR A 132 -11.95 -14.70 -1.00
CA THR A 132 -12.51 -15.83 -1.78
C THR A 132 -11.50 -16.32 -2.81
N PRO A 133 -11.54 -17.62 -3.17
CA PRO A 133 -10.62 -18.18 -4.16
C PRO A 133 -10.80 -17.58 -5.56
N GLU A 134 -12.00 -17.11 -5.91
CA GLU A 134 -12.33 -16.53 -7.21
C GLU A 134 -11.89 -15.07 -7.35
N GLN A 135 -11.56 -14.41 -6.26
CA GLN A 135 -11.16 -12.99 -6.24
C GLN A 135 -9.94 -12.74 -7.15
N SER A 136 -10.04 -11.70 -7.99
CA SER A 136 -8.94 -11.27 -8.88
C SER A 136 -8.02 -10.23 -8.23
N THR A 137 -8.53 -9.52 -7.21
CA THR A 137 -7.80 -8.48 -6.48
C THR A 137 -6.84 -9.12 -5.47
N THR A 138 -5.57 -8.73 -5.48
CA THR A 138 -4.61 -9.12 -4.44
C THR A 138 -4.67 -8.13 -3.28
N VAL A 139 -4.83 -8.64 -2.06
CA VAL A 139 -4.89 -7.82 -0.84
C VAL A 139 -3.50 -7.71 -0.23
N LEU A 140 -3.05 -6.50 0.07
CA LEU A 140 -1.73 -6.23 0.59
C LEU A 140 -1.79 -5.81 2.06
N LEU A 141 -1.02 -6.51 2.88
CA LEU A 141 -0.67 -6.08 4.24
C LEU A 141 0.43 -5.03 4.14
N GLU A 142 0.19 -3.84 4.66
CA GLU A 142 1.22 -2.81 4.71
C GLU A 142 2.17 -3.03 5.88
N THR A 143 3.47 -2.80 5.67
CA THR A 143 4.45 -2.73 6.76
C THR A 143 4.22 -1.46 7.57
N MET A 144 4.19 -1.57 8.90
CA MET A 144 3.82 -0.48 9.81
C MET A 144 5.01 0.03 10.61
N ALA A 145 4.97 1.31 11.00
CA ALA A 145 6.02 1.94 11.81
C ALA A 145 6.07 1.47 13.28
N GLY A 146 5.05 0.75 13.73
CA GLY A 146 4.94 0.32 15.12
C GLY A 146 4.51 1.43 16.09
N LYS A 147 3.75 2.41 15.58
CA LYS A 147 3.21 3.50 16.39
C LYS A 147 2.17 2.97 17.39
N GLY A 148 2.45 3.16 18.67
CA GLY A 148 1.55 2.71 19.72
C GLY A 148 1.38 1.18 19.77
N SER A 149 0.23 0.67 19.33
CA SER A 149 -0.12 -0.75 19.33
C SER A 149 -0.44 -1.27 17.93
N GLU A 150 0.15 -0.70 16.90
CA GLU A 150 0.04 -1.18 15.52
C GLU A 150 0.57 -2.60 15.39
N VAL A 151 -0.12 -3.40 14.58
CA VAL A 151 0.29 -4.75 14.15
C VAL A 151 0.87 -4.65 12.76
N GLY A 152 1.85 -5.50 12.44
CA GLY A 152 2.58 -5.46 11.17
C GLY A 152 3.84 -4.58 11.23
N ARG A 153 4.30 -4.27 12.43
CA ARG A 153 5.52 -3.48 12.68
C ARG A 153 6.81 -4.28 12.47
N SER A 154 6.72 -5.59 12.41
CA SER A 154 7.84 -6.46 12.04
C SER A 154 7.42 -7.45 10.96
N PHE A 155 8.39 -7.97 10.21
CA PHE A 155 8.14 -8.95 9.17
C PHE A 155 7.58 -10.25 9.73
N GLU A 156 7.93 -10.63 10.97
CA GLU A 156 7.38 -11.79 11.66
C GLU A 156 5.91 -11.61 12.01
N GLU A 157 5.46 -10.42 12.40
CA GLU A 157 4.03 -10.16 12.65
C GLU A 157 3.22 -10.29 11.36
N ILE A 158 3.73 -9.77 10.23
CA ILE A 158 3.10 -9.94 8.90
C ILE A 158 3.07 -11.42 8.52
N ARG A 159 4.20 -12.13 8.68
CA ARG A 159 4.27 -13.58 8.44
C ARG A 159 3.25 -14.34 9.27
N ALA A 160 3.13 -14.03 10.55
CA ALA A 160 2.18 -14.68 11.45
C ALA A 160 0.72 -14.46 11.04
N ILE A 161 0.38 -13.33 10.40
CA ILE A 161 -0.94 -13.12 9.79
C ILE A 161 -1.10 -14.01 8.55
N LEU A 162 -0.13 -13.98 7.62
CA LEU A 162 -0.16 -14.76 6.39
C LEU A 162 -0.34 -16.27 6.64
N ASP A 163 0.34 -16.80 7.67
CA ASP A 163 0.28 -18.23 8.03
C ASP A 163 -1.08 -18.69 8.58
N ARG A 164 -1.95 -17.76 8.99
CA ARG A 164 -3.28 -18.04 9.57
C ARG A 164 -4.42 -17.80 8.59
N VAL A 165 -4.11 -17.35 7.37
CA VAL A 165 -5.12 -17.07 6.36
C VAL A 165 -5.24 -18.24 5.38
N GLU A 166 -6.45 -18.77 5.22
CA GLU A 166 -6.74 -19.94 4.36
C GLU A 166 -6.40 -19.66 2.90
N HIS A 167 -6.83 -18.49 2.37
CA HIS A 167 -6.55 -18.03 1.02
C HIS A 167 -5.32 -17.09 0.97
N SER A 168 -4.21 -17.53 1.59
CA SER A 168 -3.01 -16.71 1.65
C SER A 168 -2.38 -16.42 0.28
N GLU A 169 -2.71 -17.19 -0.76
CA GLU A 169 -2.32 -16.91 -2.15
C GLU A 169 -2.92 -15.60 -2.69
N LYS A 170 -4.00 -15.11 -2.08
CA LYS A 170 -4.63 -13.81 -2.38
C LYS A 170 -3.98 -12.64 -1.64
N LEU A 171 -2.98 -12.93 -0.81
CA LEU A 171 -2.28 -11.92 -0.01
C LEU A 171 -0.89 -11.63 -0.55
N GLY A 172 -0.52 -10.37 -0.46
CA GLY A 172 0.84 -9.87 -0.62
C GLY A 172 1.19 -8.86 0.46
N VAL A 173 2.30 -8.18 0.27
CA VAL A 173 2.80 -7.14 1.18
C VAL A 173 3.09 -5.87 0.38
N CYS A 174 2.73 -4.73 0.95
CA CYS A 174 3.20 -3.42 0.54
C CYS A 174 4.28 -2.95 1.53
N LEU A 175 5.48 -2.70 1.05
CA LEU A 175 6.56 -2.16 1.86
C LEU A 175 6.52 -0.64 1.79
N ASP A 176 6.25 0.04 2.91
CA ASP A 176 6.39 1.48 3.01
C ASP A 176 7.78 1.86 3.53
N THR A 177 8.52 2.65 2.76
CA THR A 177 9.90 3.02 3.08
C THR A 177 10.01 3.90 4.32
N CYS A 178 9.04 4.78 4.58
CA CYS A 178 8.96 5.56 5.81
C CYS A 178 8.66 4.65 7.00
N HIS A 179 7.66 3.75 6.88
CA HIS A 179 7.24 2.89 7.97
C HIS A 179 8.34 1.91 8.39
N VAL A 180 9.00 1.24 7.46
CA VAL A 180 10.07 0.30 7.83
C VAL A 180 11.25 1.00 8.47
N SER A 181 11.64 2.19 7.99
CA SER A 181 12.68 3.00 8.64
C SER A 181 12.26 3.46 10.03
N ASP A 182 11.06 4.02 10.17
CA ASP A 182 10.50 4.41 11.47
C ASP A 182 10.33 3.19 12.40
N GLY A 183 10.09 2.00 11.84
CA GLY A 183 10.02 0.71 12.53
C GLY A 183 11.36 0.15 13.01
N GLY A 184 12.48 0.68 12.50
CA GLY A 184 13.82 0.30 12.92
C GLY A 184 14.63 -0.49 11.88
N TYR A 185 14.11 -0.71 10.68
CA TYR A 185 14.83 -1.35 9.58
C TYR A 185 15.70 -0.30 8.83
N ASP A 186 17.00 -0.47 8.83
CA ASP A 186 17.95 0.49 8.25
C ASP A 186 18.06 0.38 6.72
N ILE A 187 17.00 0.77 6.00
CA ILE A 187 16.99 0.78 4.53
C ILE A 187 17.95 1.82 3.91
N VAL A 188 18.49 2.73 4.73
CA VAL A 188 19.48 3.72 4.29
C VAL A 188 20.88 3.14 4.34
N GLY A 189 21.25 2.51 5.44
CA GLY A 189 22.60 1.96 5.65
C GLY A 189 22.76 0.54 5.13
N ASP A 190 21.71 -0.28 5.14
CA ASP A 190 21.77 -1.72 4.83
C ASP A 190 20.48 -2.22 4.13
N LEU A 191 20.19 -1.69 2.93
CA LEU A 191 19.04 -2.11 2.15
C LEU A 191 19.04 -3.62 1.83
N ASP A 192 20.21 -4.16 1.45
CA ASP A 192 20.36 -5.60 1.11
C ASP A 192 20.02 -6.47 2.34
N GLY A 193 20.54 -6.13 3.52
CA GLY A 193 20.25 -6.86 4.75
C GLY A 193 18.76 -6.79 5.14
N VAL A 194 18.11 -5.65 4.97
CA VAL A 194 16.66 -5.53 5.22
C VAL A 194 15.85 -6.38 4.25
N LEU A 195 16.21 -6.41 2.96
CA LEU A 195 15.53 -7.26 1.97
C LEU A 195 15.80 -8.75 2.20
N GLU A 196 17.00 -9.15 2.65
CA GLU A 196 17.30 -10.52 3.08
C GLU A 196 16.47 -10.94 4.30
N GLU A 197 16.30 -10.04 5.29
CA GLU A 197 15.45 -10.28 6.46
C GLU A 197 13.98 -10.44 6.03
N PHE A 198 13.49 -9.58 5.12
CA PHE A 198 12.16 -9.71 4.53
C PHE A 198 11.99 -11.04 3.80
N ASP A 199 12.95 -11.43 2.96
CA ASP A 199 12.90 -12.69 2.21
C ASP A 199 12.87 -13.90 3.14
N LYS A 200 13.70 -13.90 4.17
CA LYS A 200 13.75 -14.96 5.17
C LYS A 200 12.45 -15.09 5.98
N ALA A 201 11.84 -13.97 6.35
CA ALA A 201 10.63 -13.95 7.17
C ALA A 201 9.38 -14.25 6.34
N ILE A 202 9.22 -13.59 5.18
CA ILE A 202 7.97 -13.55 4.40
C ILE A 202 8.16 -14.21 3.03
N GLY A 203 9.30 -13.96 2.38
CA GLY A 203 9.57 -14.30 0.98
C GLY A 203 9.37 -13.11 0.05
N LEU A 204 10.39 -12.74 -0.74
CA LEU A 204 10.33 -11.63 -1.71
C LEU A 204 9.20 -11.80 -2.74
N GLY A 205 8.80 -13.03 -3.05
CA GLY A 205 7.66 -13.29 -3.93
C GLY A 205 6.30 -12.78 -3.41
N ARG A 206 6.23 -12.40 -2.13
CA ARG A 206 5.04 -11.78 -1.53
C ARG A 206 5.07 -10.26 -1.57
N LEU A 207 6.20 -9.64 -1.89
CA LEU A 207 6.32 -8.20 -2.02
C LEU A 207 5.73 -7.77 -3.37
N MET A 208 4.61 -7.05 -3.33
CA MET A 208 3.81 -6.75 -4.52
C MET A 208 3.76 -5.26 -4.85
N ALA A 209 4.10 -4.40 -3.89
CA ALA A 209 4.09 -2.95 -4.04
C ALA A 209 5.05 -2.28 -3.06
N VAL A 210 5.47 -1.07 -3.39
CA VAL A 210 6.26 -0.22 -2.51
C VAL A 210 5.59 1.15 -2.40
N HIS A 211 5.31 1.61 -1.17
CA HIS A 211 5.09 3.02 -0.89
C HIS A 211 6.45 3.69 -0.77
N LEU A 212 6.77 4.54 -1.73
CA LEU A 212 8.05 5.23 -1.80
C LEU A 212 7.92 6.61 -1.15
N ASN A 213 8.18 6.70 0.12
CA ASN A 213 8.05 7.89 0.94
C ASN A 213 9.36 8.20 1.66
N ASP A 214 9.72 9.48 1.79
CA ASP A 214 10.76 9.90 2.73
C ASP A 214 10.16 10.06 4.13
N SER A 215 10.98 10.08 5.18
CA SER A 215 10.50 10.24 6.56
C SER A 215 10.96 11.55 7.19
N MET A 216 10.06 12.19 7.96
CA MET A 216 10.41 13.32 8.81
C MET A 216 11.22 12.91 10.06
N ASN A 217 11.33 11.62 10.34
CA ASN A 217 11.81 11.11 11.61
C ASN A 217 13.08 10.28 11.44
N PRO A 218 13.91 10.16 12.48
CA PRO A 218 15.07 9.26 12.44
C PRO A 218 14.63 7.79 12.51
N LEU A 219 15.55 6.91 12.11
CA LEU A 219 15.42 5.45 12.20
C LEU A 219 14.92 5.03 13.60
N GLY A 220 13.94 4.13 13.63
CA GLY A 220 13.38 3.57 14.86
C GLY A 220 12.52 4.54 15.70
N SER A 221 11.99 5.59 15.08
CA SER A 221 11.20 6.60 15.77
C SER A 221 9.79 6.16 16.17
N HIS A 222 9.22 5.17 15.47
CA HIS A 222 7.83 4.69 15.61
C HIS A 222 6.77 5.78 15.45
N LYS A 223 6.89 6.66 14.43
CA LYS A 223 6.00 7.84 14.32
C LYS A 223 5.12 7.89 13.09
N ASP A 224 5.57 7.42 11.95
CA ASP A 224 4.85 7.51 10.68
C ASP A 224 4.51 8.97 10.31
N ARG A 225 5.45 9.63 9.65
CA ARG A 225 5.29 10.98 9.09
C ARG A 225 6.07 11.09 7.79
N HIS A 226 5.35 11.02 6.67
CA HIS A 226 5.93 11.14 5.34
C HIS A 226 6.47 12.54 5.08
N GLN A 227 7.60 12.59 4.36
CA GLN A 227 8.21 13.81 3.83
C GLN A 227 8.32 13.68 2.31
N LYS A 228 8.50 14.79 1.62
CA LYS A 228 8.80 14.81 0.19
C LYS A 228 10.14 14.13 -0.08
N LEU A 229 10.24 13.49 -1.24
CA LEU A 229 11.44 12.73 -1.60
C LEU A 229 12.69 13.62 -1.57
N GLY A 230 13.68 13.21 -0.79
CA GLY A 230 14.95 13.92 -0.60
C GLY A 230 14.92 15.06 0.40
N GLU A 231 13.77 15.38 1.01
CA GLU A 231 13.64 16.42 2.04
C GLU A 231 13.56 15.84 3.46
N GLY A 232 13.63 14.52 3.60
CA GLY A 232 13.55 13.81 4.88
C GLY A 232 14.86 13.16 5.31
N THR A 233 14.75 12.22 6.23
CA THR A 233 15.88 11.54 6.86
C THR A 233 16.41 10.35 6.06
N LEU A 234 15.59 9.76 5.15
CA LEU A 234 16.06 8.74 4.23
C LEU A 234 16.96 9.36 3.15
N GLY A 235 16.53 10.47 2.59
CA GLY A 235 17.24 11.22 1.56
C GLY A 235 17.14 10.60 0.16
N LEU A 236 17.38 11.43 -0.85
CA LEU A 236 17.21 11.08 -2.25
C LEU A 236 18.11 9.91 -2.70
N GLU A 237 19.33 9.83 -2.17
CA GLU A 237 20.27 8.77 -2.53
C GLU A 237 19.76 7.38 -2.15
N ALA A 238 19.22 7.21 -0.92
CA ALA A 238 18.66 5.93 -0.49
C ALA A 238 17.40 5.56 -1.30
N LEU A 239 16.50 6.52 -1.54
CA LEU A 239 15.31 6.31 -2.34
C LEU A 239 15.66 5.95 -3.80
N THR A 240 16.71 6.53 -4.35
CA THR A 240 17.24 6.17 -5.68
C THR A 240 17.81 4.74 -5.69
N ARG A 241 18.53 4.32 -4.63
CA ARG A 241 18.98 2.92 -4.53
C ARG A 241 17.81 1.95 -4.46
N ILE A 242 16.74 2.29 -3.73
CA ILE A 242 15.54 1.44 -3.62
C ILE A 242 14.91 1.19 -4.98
N ILE A 243 14.64 2.22 -5.78
CA ILE A 243 14.03 2.04 -7.11
C ILE A 243 14.94 1.31 -8.10
N ASN A 244 16.25 1.29 -7.87
CA ASN A 244 17.24 0.63 -8.71
C ASN A 244 17.67 -0.75 -8.17
N HIS A 245 17.11 -1.20 -7.04
CA HIS A 245 17.47 -2.50 -6.48
C HIS A 245 16.86 -3.63 -7.31
N PRO A 246 17.66 -4.64 -7.77
CA PRO A 246 17.19 -5.69 -8.68
C PRO A 246 15.96 -6.45 -8.19
N ALA A 247 15.85 -6.70 -6.88
CA ALA A 247 14.68 -7.38 -6.29
C ALA A 247 13.38 -6.55 -6.35
N LEU A 248 13.46 -5.25 -6.63
CA LEU A 248 12.32 -4.33 -6.62
C LEU A 248 11.94 -3.80 -8.02
N TRP A 249 12.72 -4.07 -9.06
CA TRP A 249 12.54 -3.50 -10.41
C TRP A 249 11.17 -3.74 -11.05
N GLU A 250 10.54 -4.87 -10.76
CA GLU A 250 9.25 -5.24 -11.35
C GLU A 250 8.05 -4.67 -10.58
N LEU A 251 8.30 -4.11 -9.38
CA LEU A 251 7.25 -3.66 -8.49
C LEU A 251 6.73 -2.27 -8.87
N PRO A 252 5.45 -1.99 -8.62
CA PRO A 252 4.91 -0.65 -8.68
C PRO A 252 5.27 0.14 -7.42
N PHE A 253 5.65 1.42 -7.62
CA PHE A 253 5.95 2.38 -6.58
C PHE A 253 4.84 3.43 -6.51
N TYR A 254 4.36 3.71 -5.29
CA TYR A 254 3.31 4.71 -5.05
C TYR A 254 3.80 5.76 -4.06
N LEU A 255 3.60 7.03 -4.41
CA LEU A 255 3.97 8.18 -3.59
C LEU A 255 2.79 8.62 -2.75
N GLU A 256 3.01 8.78 -1.46
CA GLU A 256 2.08 9.38 -0.49
C GLU A 256 2.69 10.61 0.18
N THR A 257 3.69 11.18 -0.45
CA THR A 257 4.39 12.37 0.01
C THR A 257 3.44 13.57 0.11
N PRO A 258 3.71 14.55 1.02
CA PRO A 258 2.81 15.69 1.22
C PRO A 258 2.93 16.71 0.08
N ASN A 259 2.44 16.33 -1.10
CA ASN A 259 2.49 17.11 -2.33
C ASN A 259 1.10 17.46 -2.89
N ASP A 260 1.08 18.50 -3.72
CA ASP A 260 0.05 18.69 -4.73
C ASP A 260 0.39 17.93 -6.03
N LEU A 261 -0.48 17.97 -7.03
CA LEU A 261 -0.26 17.29 -8.31
C LEU A 261 1.00 17.77 -9.03
N ALA A 262 1.37 19.04 -8.92
CA ALA A 262 2.58 19.57 -9.52
C ALA A 262 3.83 19.06 -8.78
N GLY A 263 3.76 18.87 -7.47
CA GLY A 263 4.79 18.25 -6.65
C GLY A 263 4.97 16.79 -7.02
N TYR A 264 3.90 16.02 -7.12
CA TYR A 264 3.95 14.64 -7.58
C TYR A 264 4.54 14.49 -8.98
N ALA A 265 4.15 15.36 -9.93
CA ALA A 265 4.74 15.35 -11.26
C ALA A 265 6.27 15.54 -11.24
N ARG A 266 6.78 16.42 -10.37
CA ARG A 266 8.24 16.62 -10.19
C ARG A 266 8.92 15.41 -9.59
N GLU A 267 8.36 14.80 -8.54
CA GLU A 267 8.92 13.61 -7.89
C GLU A 267 8.92 12.41 -8.84
N ILE A 268 7.83 12.18 -9.58
CA ILE A 268 7.74 11.12 -10.59
C ILE A 268 8.80 11.31 -11.68
N ALA A 269 8.97 12.53 -12.19
CA ALA A 269 9.98 12.84 -13.20
C ALA A 269 11.40 12.59 -12.65
N MET A 270 11.67 13.05 -11.43
CA MET A 270 12.95 12.87 -10.76
C MET A 270 13.30 11.38 -10.58
N MET A 271 12.35 10.56 -10.13
CA MET A 271 12.57 9.12 -9.96
C MET A 271 12.76 8.41 -11.30
N LYS A 272 12.01 8.79 -12.34
CA LYS A 272 12.18 8.24 -13.68
C LYS A 272 13.54 8.58 -14.31
N GLU A 273 14.06 9.77 -14.07
CA GLU A 273 15.40 10.19 -14.52
C GLU A 273 16.50 9.43 -13.77
N ALA A 274 16.30 9.14 -12.47
CA ALA A 274 17.27 8.41 -11.66
C ALA A 274 17.22 6.88 -11.87
N TYR A 275 16.20 6.35 -12.58
CA TYR A 275 16.01 4.91 -12.81
C TYR A 275 16.94 4.40 -13.89
N GLN A 276 17.64 3.27 -13.63
CA GLN A 276 18.69 2.69 -14.47
C GLN A 276 18.29 1.38 -15.18
N GLY A 277 17.06 0.85 -14.88
CA GLY A 277 16.57 -0.41 -15.43
C GLY A 277 15.74 -0.29 -16.72
#